data_ebee49b3c29244673608a0c41bce0839
#
_entry.id   ebee49b3c29244673608a0c41bce0839
#
_cell.length_a   1.000
_cell.length_b   1.000
_cell.length_c   1.000
_cell.angle_alpha   90.00
_cell.angle_beta   90.00
_cell.angle_gamma   90.00
#
_symmetry.space_group_name_H-M   'P 1'
#
loop_
_entity.id
_entity.type
_entity.pdbx_description
1 polymer ?
#
loop_
_entity_poly.entity_id
_entity_poly.type
_entity_poly.pdbx_seq_one_letter_code
_entity_poly.pdbx_strand_id
1 'polypeptide(L)'
;DRIQKIENYEINVEDAYLCDGYGTYNRQIEKTIHQQLTCNGMPLDPTYTGKAFWGMQDYLNRKCITGKKVLFIHTGGTPLFFDYMNGIQLREVSDNNAVEEAVERLEMMLVPSLSERDVNLAQYAEKLCIHGRVWCHYDMGKPVSIIAGYFNDMTSQTAYLSMLAVAKEYQGKKLASSLLSEFEDYAIQKGMAYVKLEVRKHNTAAQNLYRKFGYEIIDEASETSLYMKKKLKNIGGGARTL
;
A
#
# COMPACT_ATOMS: atom_id res chain seq x y z
N ASP A 1 -4.34 -36.94 35.63
CA ASP A 1 -4.25 -35.56 35.09
C ASP A 1 -3.42 -34.72 36.03
N ARG A 2 -2.13 -34.64 35.77
CA ARG A 2 -1.24 -33.76 36.53
C ARG A 2 -1.12 -32.43 35.78
N ILE A 3 -1.92 -31.44 36.15
CA ILE A 3 -1.60 -30.05 35.87
C ILE A 3 -0.41 -29.72 36.78
N GLN A 4 0.80 -29.71 36.22
CA GLN A 4 1.95 -29.17 36.94
C GLN A 4 1.69 -27.69 37.18
N LYS A 5 1.58 -27.29 38.44
CA LYS A 5 1.53 -25.90 38.83
C LYS A 5 2.84 -25.26 38.43
N ILE A 6 2.79 -24.38 37.44
CA ILE A 6 3.96 -23.59 37.02
C ILE A 6 4.12 -22.52 38.09
N GLU A 7 5.08 -22.75 39.00
CA GLU A 7 5.51 -21.74 39.96
C GLU A 7 6.54 -20.83 39.28
N ASN A 8 6.37 -19.51 39.40
CA ASN A 8 7.21 -18.44 38.83
C ASN A 8 7.04 -18.22 37.31
N TYR A 9 5.92 -17.67 36.91
CA TYR A 9 5.76 -17.04 35.61
C TYR A 9 5.76 -15.52 35.73
N GLU A 10 6.44 -14.86 34.78
CA GLU A 10 6.41 -13.41 34.65
C GLU A 10 5.36 -13.06 33.60
N ILE A 11 4.45 -12.14 33.93
CA ILE A 11 3.47 -11.62 33.00
C ILE A 11 3.99 -10.27 32.51
N ASN A 12 4.27 -10.21 31.20
CA ASN A 12 4.61 -8.97 30.51
C ASN A 12 3.42 -8.54 29.65
N VAL A 13 2.97 -7.29 29.78
CA VAL A 13 1.90 -6.71 29.00
C VAL A 13 2.53 -5.70 28.03
N GLU A 14 2.30 -5.89 26.75
CA GLU A 14 2.78 -4.99 25.68
C GLU A 14 1.58 -4.34 24.99
N ASP A 15 1.46 -3.03 25.10
CA ASP A 15 0.37 -2.24 24.50
C ASP A 15 0.79 -1.41 23.27
N ALA A 16 2.08 -1.44 22.91
CA ALA A 16 2.65 -0.69 21.79
C ALA A 16 2.09 -1.09 20.40
N TYR A 17 1.35 -2.21 20.33
CA TYR A 17 0.83 -2.76 19.07
C TYR A 17 -0.67 -2.56 18.88
N LEU A 18 -1.32 -1.76 19.71
CA LEU A 18 -2.76 -1.49 19.64
C LEU A 18 -3.15 -0.65 18.42
N CYS A 19 -2.17 0.00 17.77
CA CYS A 19 -2.41 1.02 16.73
C CYS A 19 -3.33 2.14 17.28
N ASP A 20 -4.20 2.67 16.41
CA ASP A 20 -5.16 3.73 16.81
C ASP A 20 -6.47 3.18 17.39
N GLY A 21 -6.43 1.94 17.93
CA GLY A 21 -7.56 1.32 18.62
C GLY A 21 -8.22 0.15 17.89
N TYR A 22 -9.49 -0.09 18.21
CA TYR A 22 -10.26 -1.22 17.68
C TYR A 22 -10.47 -1.12 16.16
N GLY A 23 -10.26 -2.23 15.45
CA GLY A 23 -10.47 -2.32 14.00
C GLY A 23 -9.43 -1.58 13.16
N THR A 24 -8.51 -0.80 13.75
CA THR A 24 -7.43 -0.15 13.02
C THR A 24 -6.21 -1.07 12.92
N TYR A 25 -5.51 -1.01 11.80
CA TYR A 25 -4.29 -1.78 11.57
C TYR A 25 -3.37 -1.04 10.59
N ASN A 26 -2.11 -1.43 10.56
CA ASN A 26 -1.10 -0.85 9.71
C ASN A 26 -0.58 -1.87 8.68
N ARG A 27 0.23 -1.39 7.74
CA ARG A 27 0.83 -2.21 6.68
C ARG A 27 1.65 -3.39 7.22
N GLN A 28 2.28 -3.25 8.39
CA GLN A 28 3.06 -4.34 8.97
C GLN A 28 2.18 -5.48 9.44
N ILE A 29 1.01 -5.16 10.00
CA ILE A 29 -0.01 -6.15 10.38
C ILE A 29 -0.54 -6.86 9.14
N GLU A 30 -0.85 -6.14 8.05
CA GLU A 30 -1.26 -6.75 6.77
C GLU A 30 -0.22 -7.73 6.24
N LYS A 31 1.05 -7.32 6.17
CA LYS A 31 2.15 -8.20 5.75
C LYS A 31 2.22 -9.46 6.62
N THR A 32 2.08 -9.30 7.93
CA THR A 32 2.09 -10.43 8.87
C THR A 32 0.94 -11.40 8.61
N ILE A 33 -0.28 -10.88 8.41
CA ILE A 33 -1.47 -11.68 8.08
C ILE A 33 -1.24 -12.47 6.79
N HIS A 34 -0.84 -11.80 5.72
CA HIS A 34 -0.56 -12.45 4.44
C HIS A 34 0.55 -13.50 4.53
N GLN A 35 1.65 -13.17 5.19
CA GLN A 35 2.75 -14.11 5.37
C GLN A 35 2.33 -15.36 6.16
N GLN A 36 1.58 -15.18 7.25
CA GLN A 36 1.13 -16.32 8.05
C GLN A 36 0.12 -17.19 7.30
N LEU A 37 -0.78 -16.57 6.53
CA LEU A 37 -1.71 -17.32 5.69
C LEU A 37 -1.00 -18.12 4.61
N THR A 38 -0.08 -17.49 3.86
CA THR A 38 0.58 -18.12 2.70
C THR A 38 1.64 -19.13 3.10
N CYS A 39 2.43 -18.86 4.14
CA CYS A 39 3.53 -19.74 4.54
C CYS A 39 3.10 -20.83 5.54
N ASN A 40 2.11 -20.56 6.38
CA ASN A 40 1.74 -21.44 7.51
C ASN A 40 0.27 -21.87 7.50
N GLY A 41 -0.55 -21.38 6.54
CA GLY A 41 -1.99 -21.65 6.50
C GLY A 41 -2.76 -21.09 7.72
N MET A 42 -2.18 -20.10 8.42
CA MET A 42 -2.74 -19.55 9.65
C MET A 42 -3.52 -18.28 9.36
N PRO A 43 -4.86 -18.27 9.46
CA PRO A 43 -5.68 -17.08 9.27
C PRO A 43 -5.62 -16.19 10.52
N LEU A 44 -5.03 -14.99 10.39
CA LEU A 44 -4.98 -13.98 11.44
C LEU A 44 -5.90 -12.81 11.06
N ASP A 45 -6.69 -12.30 12.01
CA ASP A 45 -7.50 -11.10 11.81
C ASP A 45 -6.71 -9.81 12.11
N PRO A 46 -7.06 -8.68 11.49
CA PRO A 46 -6.32 -7.44 11.68
C PRO A 46 -6.58 -6.74 13.02
N THR A 47 -7.65 -7.11 13.73
CA THR A 47 -8.06 -6.45 14.97
C THR A 47 -7.31 -6.96 16.19
N TYR A 48 -7.13 -8.27 16.29
CA TYR A 48 -6.56 -8.94 17.47
C TYR A 48 -5.35 -9.80 17.14
N THR A 49 -5.54 -10.90 16.41
CA THR A 49 -4.53 -11.94 16.26
C THR A 49 -3.37 -11.51 15.37
N GLY A 50 -3.60 -10.68 14.35
CA GLY A 50 -2.56 -10.10 13.52
C GLY A 50 -1.67 -9.13 14.28
N LYS A 51 -2.27 -8.27 15.13
CA LYS A 51 -1.53 -7.37 16.03
C LYS A 51 -0.69 -8.15 17.05
N ALA A 52 -1.30 -9.13 17.69
CA ALA A 52 -0.64 -9.96 18.69
C ALA A 52 0.53 -10.76 18.09
N PHE A 53 0.35 -11.33 16.89
CA PHE A 53 1.40 -12.09 16.22
C PHE A 53 2.55 -11.19 15.76
N TRP A 54 2.25 -10.05 15.15
CA TRP A 54 3.25 -9.04 14.81
C TRP A 54 3.99 -8.55 16.06
N GLY A 55 3.27 -8.21 17.12
CA GLY A 55 3.84 -7.75 18.39
C GLY A 55 4.76 -8.79 19.01
N MET A 56 4.38 -10.06 19.00
CA MET A 56 5.22 -11.17 19.43
C MET A 56 6.52 -11.24 18.64
N GLN A 57 6.46 -11.18 17.29
CA GLN A 57 7.66 -11.24 16.45
C GLN A 57 8.59 -10.05 16.72
N ASP A 58 8.05 -8.83 16.79
CA ASP A 58 8.83 -7.63 17.07
C ASP A 58 9.44 -7.65 18.48
N TYR A 59 8.69 -8.11 19.49
CA TYR A 59 9.19 -8.27 20.85
C TYR A 59 10.37 -9.24 20.92
N LEU A 60 10.25 -10.42 20.29
CA LEU A 60 11.33 -11.40 20.23
C LEU A 60 12.58 -10.83 19.56
N ASN A 61 12.41 -10.11 18.46
CA ASN A 61 13.50 -9.45 17.75
C ASN A 61 14.17 -8.37 18.59
N ARG A 62 13.41 -7.45 19.19
CA ARG A 62 13.93 -6.36 20.03
C ARG A 62 14.67 -6.87 21.26
N LYS A 63 14.21 -7.97 21.84
CA LYS A 63 14.84 -8.61 23.02
C LYS A 63 15.94 -9.62 22.63
N CYS A 64 16.24 -9.78 21.33
CA CYS A 64 17.23 -10.75 20.84
C CYS A 64 16.97 -12.19 21.37
N ILE A 65 15.71 -12.57 21.54
CA ILE A 65 15.34 -13.89 22.03
C ILE A 65 15.45 -14.89 20.88
N THR A 66 16.46 -15.76 20.92
CA THR A 66 16.71 -16.78 19.91
C THR A 66 16.82 -18.17 20.53
N GLY A 67 16.61 -19.23 19.72
CA GLY A 67 16.75 -20.61 20.16
C GLY A 67 15.73 -21.05 21.21
N LYS A 68 14.69 -20.30 21.47
CA LYS A 68 13.62 -20.64 22.41
C LYS A 68 12.40 -21.19 21.69
N LYS A 69 11.65 -22.06 22.38
CA LYS A 69 10.32 -22.47 21.93
C LYS A 69 9.30 -21.41 22.34
N VAL A 70 8.51 -20.92 21.39
CA VAL A 70 7.48 -19.91 21.61
C VAL A 70 6.13 -20.54 21.27
N LEU A 71 5.16 -20.41 22.17
CA LEU A 71 3.79 -20.81 21.92
C LEU A 71 2.94 -19.57 21.67
N PHE A 72 2.37 -19.46 20.47
CA PHE A 72 1.36 -18.46 20.17
C PHE A 72 -0.03 -19.06 20.37
N ILE A 73 -0.84 -18.43 21.21
CA ILE A 73 -2.21 -18.88 21.46
C ILE A 73 -3.14 -18.10 20.54
N HIS A 74 -3.69 -18.77 19.53
CA HIS A 74 -4.66 -18.19 18.61
C HIS A 74 -6.06 -18.21 19.27
N THR A 75 -6.51 -17.04 19.71
CA THR A 75 -7.73 -16.90 20.53
C THR A 75 -9.02 -16.77 19.71
N GLY A 76 -8.97 -16.96 18.38
CA GLY A 76 -10.11 -16.81 17.48
C GLY A 76 -9.90 -15.69 16.47
N GLY A 77 -10.96 -14.94 16.13
CA GLY A 77 -10.90 -13.87 15.12
C GLY A 77 -11.19 -14.33 13.69
N THR A 78 -11.54 -15.60 13.49
CA THR A 78 -11.87 -16.13 12.15
C THR A 78 -12.96 -15.35 11.41
N PRO A 79 -14.08 -14.91 12.02
CA PRO A 79 -15.03 -14.06 11.35
C PRO A 79 -14.42 -12.74 10.87
N LEU A 80 -13.64 -12.06 11.71
CA LEU A 80 -12.95 -10.81 11.38
C LEU A 80 -11.88 -11.00 10.28
N PHE A 81 -11.26 -12.18 10.21
CA PHE A 81 -10.38 -12.54 9.10
C PHE A 81 -11.14 -12.62 7.78
N PHE A 82 -12.31 -13.27 7.75
CA PHE A 82 -13.12 -13.34 6.52
C PHE A 82 -13.68 -11.96 6.13
N ASP A 83 -14.10 -11.14 7.09
CA ASP A 83 -14.50 -9.76 6.82
C ASP A 83 -13.34 -8.95 6.22
N TYR A 84 -12.13 -9.10 6.76
CA TYR A 84 -10.92 -8.49 6.20
C TYR A 84 -10.61 -9.00 4.78
N MET A 85 -10.69 -10.32 4.56
CA MET A 85 -10.42 -10.90 3.22
C MET A 85 -11.48 -10.53 2.18
N ASN A 86 -12.72 -10.27 2.60
CA ASN A 86 -13.80 -9.78 1.73
C ASN A 86 -13.79 -8.26 1.55
N GLY A 87 -12.95 -7.54 2.28
CA GLY A 87 -12.80 -6.09 2.14
C GLY A 87 -11.88 -5.68 0.98
N ILE A 88 -11.85 -4.38 0.72
CA ILE A 88 -10.96 -3.81 -0.29
C ILE A 88 -9.51 -3.83 0.22
N GLN A 89 -8.64 -4.56 -0.46
CA GLN A 89 -7.25 -4.75 -0.07
C GLN A 89 -6.29 -4.00 -0.98
N LEU A 90 -5.36 -3.23 -0.40
CA LEU A 90 -4.26 -2.61 -1.13
C LEU A 90 -3.09 -3.60 -1.25
N ARG A 91 -2.59 -3.78 -2.47
CA ARG A 91 -1.44 -4.65 -2.77
C ARG A 91 -0.49 -3.97 -3.74
N GLU A 92 0.81 -4.18 -3.52
CA GLU A 92 1.82 -3.95 -4.56
C GLU A 92 1.75 -5.09 -5.57
N VAL A 93 1.76 -4.75 -6.86
CA VAL A 93 1.61 -5.70 -7.97
C VAL A 93 2.88 -5.67 -8.80
N SER A 94 3.52 -6.82 -8.99
CA SER A 94 4.75 -6.97 -9.77
C SER A 94 4.67 -8.06 -10.84
N ASP A 95 3.63 -8.88 -10.83
CA ASP A 95 3.36 -9.86 -11.87
C ASP A 95 2.80 -9.17 -13.12
N ASN A 96 3.37 -9.48 -14.30
CA ASN A 96 3.03 -8.78 -15.54
C ASN A 96 1.56 -8.97 -15.94
N ASN A 97 1.02 -10.18 -15.80
CA ASN A 97 -0.37 -10.45 -16.17
C ASN A 97 -1.34 -9.71 -15.25
N ALA A 98 -1.01 -9.64 -13.94
CA ALA A 98 -1.83 -8.91 -12.97
C ALA A 98 -1.76 -7.39 -13.18
N VAL A 99 -0.62 -6.84 -13.60
CA VAL A 99 -0.48 -5.43 -13.96
C VAL A 99 -1.25 -5.13 -15.24
N GLU A 100 -1.14 -5.99 -16.25
CA GLU A 100 -1.87 -5.86 -17.54
C GLU A 100 -3.38 -5.88 -17.30
N GLU A 101 -3.90 -6.86 -16.53
CA GLU A 101 -5.31 -6.92 -16.14
C GLU A 101 -5.78 -5.64 -15.45
N ALA A 102 -4.99 -5.13 -14.52
CA ALA A 102 -5.33 -3.90 -13.79
C ALA A 102 -5.33 -2.66 -14.70
N VAL A 103 -4.37 -2.57 -15.62
CA VAL A 103 -4.28 -1.50 -16.61
C VAL A 103 -5.47 -1.56 -17.57
N GLU A 104 -5.73 -2.71 -18.20
CA GLU A 104 -6.84 -2.90 -19.13
C GLU A 104 -8.19 -2.59 -18.51
N ARG A 105 -8.40 -3.05 -17.27
CA ARG A 105 -9.65 -2.82 -16.56
C ARG A 105 -9.90 -1.37 -16.19
N LEU A 106 -8.85 -0.60 -15.89
CA LEU A 106 -8.96 0.72 -15.27
C LEU A 106 -8.56 1.87 -16.20
N GLU A 107 -7.98 1.60 -17.37
CA GLU A 107 -7.54 2.63 -18.31
C GLU A 107 -8.72 3.48 -18.83
N MET A 108 -9.91 2.88 -18.96
CA MET A 108 -11.14 3.57 -19.36
C MET A 108 -11.62 4.62 -18.35
N MET A 109 -11.05 4.64 -17.14
CA MET A 109 -11.31 5.69 -16.14
C MET A 109 -10.48 6.95 -16.39
N LEU A 110 -9.51 6.89 -17.30
CA LEU A 110 -8.73 8.03 -17.76
C LEU A 110 -9.47 8.71 -18.95
N VAL A 111 -9.36 10.01 -19.08
CA VAL A 111 -9.97 10.75 -20.20
C VAL A 111 -8.92 11.71 -20.79
N PRO A 112 -8.48 11.47 -22.04
CA PRO A 112 -8.72 10.29 -22.84
C PRO A 112 -8.06 9.04 -22.22
N SER A 113 -8.59 7.85 -22.54
CA SER A 113 -8.03 6.58 -22.12
C SER A 113 -6.63 6.35 -22.72
N LEU A 114 -5.90 5.36 -22.23
CA LEU A 114 -4.59 5.01 -22.81
C LEU A 114 -4.74 4.54 -24.25
N SER A 115 -5.76 3.71 -24.54
CA SER A 115 -6.07 3.22 -25.86
C SER A 115 -6.43 4.35 -26.84
N GLU A 116 -7.19 5.36 -26.41
CA GLU A 116 -7.49 6.54 -27.21
C GLU A 116 -6.26 7.43 -27.51
N ARG A 117 -5.16 7.19 -26.82
CA ARG A 117 -3.86 7.83 -27.03
C ARG A 117 -2.87 6.94 -27.79
N ASP A 118 -3.35 5.91 -28.47
CA ASP A 118 -2.55 4.90 -29.19
C ASP A 118 -1.48 4.22 -28.32
N VAL A 119 -1.71 4.10 -27.00
CA VAL A 119 -0.81 3.39 -26.09
C VAL A 119 -1.12 1.89 -26.13
N ASN A 120 -0.12 1.07 -26.47
CA ASN A 120 -0.23 -0.37 -26.35
C ASN A 120 -0.23 -0.78 -24.87
N LEU A 121 -1.35 -1.33 -24.38
CA LEU A 121 -1.55 -1.61 -22.95
C LEU A 121 -0.60 -2.69 -22.43
N ALA A 122 -0.34 -3.73 -23.20
CA ALA A 122 0.59 -4.80 -22.83
C ALA A 122 2.02 -4.27 -22.68
N GLN A 123 2.50 -3.47 -23.65
CA GLN A 123 3.82 -2.84 -23.57
C GLN A 123 3.91 -1.82 -22.42
N TYR A 124 2.82 -1.11 -22.13
CA TYR A 124 2.77 -0.19 -21.00
C TYR A 124 2.85 -0.94 -19.68
N ALA A 125 2.11 -2.04 -19.53
CA ALA A 125 2.16 -2.91 -18.36
C ALA A 125 3.55 -3.51 -18.16
N GLU A 126 4.16 -4.06 -19.20
CA GLU A 126 5.54 -4.58 -19.18
C GLU A 126 6.54 -3.51 -18.74
N LYS A 127 6.46 -2.30 -19.30
CA LYS A 127 7.32 -1.18 -18.91
C LYS A 127 7.15 -0.80 -17.43
N LEU A 128 5.92 -0.84 -16.91
CA LEU A 128 5.65 -0.59 -15.49
C LEU A 128 6.26 -1.68 -14.60
N CYS A 129 6.17 -2.95 -15.00
CA CYS A 129 6.76 -4.06 -14.26
C CYS A 129 8.29 -3.97 -14.19
N ILE A 130 8.94 -3.61 -15.31
CA ILE A 130 10.40 -3.57 -15.40
C ILE A 130 10.97 -2.32 -14.69
N HIS A 131 10.39 -1.17 -14.93
CA HIS A 131 10.98 0.14 -14.56
C HIS A 131 10.20 0.91 -13.52
N GLY A 132 8.95 0.53 -13.25
CA GLY A 132 8.03 1.23 -12.38
C GLY A 132 7.71 0.48 -11.09
N ARG A 133 6.64 0.95 -10.45
CA ARG A 133 5.93 0.28 -9.35
C ARG A 133 4.45 0.50 -9.53
N VAL A 134 3.69 -0.52 -9.13
CA VAL A 134 2.23 -0.52 -9.27
C VAL A 134 1.60 -0.96 -7.94
N TRP A 135 0.59 -0.24 -7.50
CA TRP A 135 -0.28 -0.65 -6.39
C TRP A 135 -1.72 -0.63 -6.83
N CYS A 136 -2.45 -1.63 -6.43
CA CYS A 136 -3.87 -1.75 -6.71
C CYS A 136 -4.66 -2.04 -5.44
N HIS A 137 -5.87 -1.47 -5.35
CA HIS A 137 -6.87 -2.05 -4.48
C HIS A 137 -7.60 -3.17 -5.22
N TYR A 138 -7.82 -4.24 -4.49
CA TYR A 138 -8.59 -5.40 -4.95
C TYR A 138 -9.85 -5.54 -4.12
N ASP A 139 -10.97 -5.83 -4.78
CA ASP A 139 -12.21 -6.24 -4.16
C ASP A 139 -12.63 -7.57 -4.79
N MET A 140 -12.86 -8.61 -3.96
CA MET A 140 -13.18 -9.97 -4.41
C MET A 140 -12.23 -10.48 -5.53
N GLY A 141 -10.94 -10.18 -5.38
CA GLY A 141 -9.89 -10.61 -6.32
C GLY A 141 -9.79 -9.79 -7.62
N LYS A 142 -10.59 -8.75 -7.81
CA LYS A 142 -10.58 -7.88 -8.99
C LYS A 142 -9.96 -6.53 -8.68
N PRO A 143 -9.06 -5.98 -9.52
CA PRO A 143 -8.51 -4.66 -9.32
C PRO A 143 -9.61 -3.59 -9.51
N VAL A 144 -9.78 -2.73 -8.51
CA VAL A 144 -10.80 -1.67 -8.47
C VAL A 144 -10.22 -0.27 -8.44
N SER A 145 -8.92 -0.16 -8.19
CA SER A 145 -8.16 1.07 -8.38
C SER A 145 -6.68 0.77 -8.58
N ILE A 146 -5.97 1.65 -9.25
CA ILE A 146 -4.56 1.52 -9.59
C ILE A 146 -3.83 2.84 -9.40
N ILE A 147 -2.59 2.78 -8.92
CA ILE A 147 -1.58 3.82 -9.05
C ILE A 147 -0.30 3.21 -9.58
N ALA A 148 0.33 3.87 -10.54
CA ALA A 148 1.57 3.42 -11.13
C ALA A 148 2.50 4.59 -11.45
N GLY A 149 3.81 4.37 -11.33
CA GLY A 149 4.79 5.37 -11.72
C GLY A 149 6.23 4.91 -11.60
N TYR A 150 7.12 5.85 -11.82
CA TYR A 150 8.56 5.61 -11.96
C TYR A 150 9.34 6.36 -10.87
N PHE A 151 10.43 5.74 -10.40
CA PHE A 151 11.26 6.24 -9.29
C PHE A 151 12.75 6.19 -9.66
N ASN A 152 13.06 6.36 -10.94
CA ASN A 152 14.38 6.15 -11.51
C ASN A 152 15.13 7.44 -11.87
N ASP A 153 14.51 8.62 -11.77
CA ASP A 153 15.22 9.91 -11.96
C ASP A 153 15.94 10.32 -10.66
N MET A 154 17.09 9.70 -10.44
CA MET A 154 17.93 10.00 -9.29
C MET A 154 18.63 11.36 -9.40
N THR A 155 18.79 11.91 -10.61
CA THR A 155 19.44 13.18 -10.85
C THR A 155 18.60 14.35 -10.34
N SER A 156 17.32 14.37 -10.68
CA SER A 156 16.39 15.40 -10.18
C SER A 156 15.68 14.96 -8.89
N GLN A 157 15.93 13.75 -8.42
CA GLN A 157 15.24 13.09 -7.28
C GLN A 157 13.71 13.21 -7.39
N THR A 158 13.19 13.01 -8.60
CA THR A 158 11.77 13.19 -8.89
C THR A 158 11.12 11.87 -9.31
N ALA A 159 10.16 11.39 -8.52
CA ALA A 159 9.28 10.31 -8.93
C ALA A 159 8.23 10.85 -9.91
N TYR A 160 7.85 10.04 -10.89
CA TYR A 160 6.82 10.39 -11.86
C TYR A 160 5.60 9.49 -11.71
N LEU A 161 4.45 10.06 -11.34
CA LEU A 161 3.17 9.38 -11.28
C LEU A 161 2.59 9.31 -12.69
N SER A 162 2.53 8.11 -13.26
CA SER A 162 2.11 7.85 -14.64
C SER A 162 0.62 7.57 -14.78
N MET A 163 0.02 6.88 -13.80
CA MET A 163 -1.39 6.49 -13.81
C MET A 163 -1.97 6.52 -12.40
N LEU A 164 -3.17 7.07 -12.25
CA LEU A 164 -4.03 6.95 -11.08
C LEU A 164 -5.46 6.84 -11.56
N ALA A 165 -6.11 5.71 -11.28
CA ALA A 165 -7.48 5.45 -11.67
C ALA A 165 -8.26 4.70 -10.58
N VAL A 166 -9.56 4.97 -10.47
CA VAL A 166 -10.48 4.31 -9.56
C VAL A 166 -11.76 4.00 -10.32
N ALA A 167 -12.18 2.73 -10.31
CA ALA A 167 -13.43 2.29 -10.93
C ALA A 167 -14.63 3.09 -10.39
N LYS A 168 -15.56 3.41 -11.27
CA LYS A 168 -16.64 4.37 -11.02
C LYS A 168 -17.45 4.07 -9.75
N GLU A 169 -17.77 2.80 -9.52
CA GLU A 169 -18.53 2.30 -8.37
C GLU A 169 -17.77 2.34 -7.04
N TYR A 170 -16.44 2.58 -7.12
CA TYR A 170 -15.55 2.69 -5.96
C TYR A 170 -15.07 4.12 -5.70
N GLN A 171 -15.50 5.08 -6.51
CA GLN A 171 -15.20 6.49 -6.27
C GLN A 171 -15.89 6.99 -5.00
N GLY A 172 -15.34 8.03 -4.37
CA GLY A 172 -15.84 8.53 -3.08
C GLY A 172 -15.40 7.75 -1.84
N LYS A 173 -14.85 6.52 -2.00
CA LYS A 173 -14.37 5.65 -0.91
C LYS A 173 -12.92 5.96 -0.47
N LYS A 174 -12.37 7.09 -0.86
CA LYS A 174 -10.99 7.54 -0.55
C LYS A 174 -9.86 6.65 -1.09
N LEU A 175 -10.14 5.72 -2.01
CA LEU A 175 -9.12 4.82 -2.55
C LEU A 175 -7.98 5.56 -3.28
N ALA A 176 -8.30 6.60 -4.05
CA ALA A 176 -7.29 7.44 -4.70
C ALA A 176 -6.35 8.12 -3.68
N SER A 177 -6.88 8.57 -2.54
CA SER A 177 -6.08 9.16 -1.47
C SER A 177 -5.15 8.14 -0.81
N SER A 178 -5.66 6.93 -0.56
CA SER A 178 -4.87 5.81 -0.03
C SER A 178 -3.72 5.44 -0.96
N LEU A 179 -4.00 5.30 -2.25
CA LEU A 179 -2.99 5.02 -3.28
C LEU A 179 -1.92 6.12 -3.36
N LEU A 180 -2.35 7.38 -3.34
CA LEU A 180 -1.42 8.50 -3.45
C LEU A 180 -0.50 8.60 -2.23
N SER A 181 -1.01 8.32 -1.02
CA SER A 181 -0.18 8.23 0.19
C SER A 181 0.85 7.10 0.07
N GLU A 182 0.44 5.92 -0.37
CA GLU A 182 1.36 4.78 -0.56
C GLU A 182 2.47 5.09 -1.57
N PHE A 183 2.11 5.75 -2.67
CA PHE A 183 3.07 6.18 -3.70
C PHE A 183 4.09 7.18 -3.14
N GLU A 184 3.63 8.17 -2.37
CA GLU A 184 4.49 9.18 -1.76
C GLU A 184 5.41 8.58 -0.69
N ASP A 185 4.90 7.67 0.15
CA ASP A 185 5.69 6.98 1.16
C ASP A 185 6.81 6.14 0.52
N TYR A 186 6.49 5.44 -0.56
CA TYR A 186 7.50 4.71 -1.33
C TYR A 186 8.52 5.66 -1.98
N ALA A 187 8.08 6.79 -2.54
CA ALA A 187 8.98 7.79 -3.10
C ALA A 187 9.98 8.32 -2.05
N ILE A 188 9.50 8.60 -0.84
CA ILE A 188 10.35 9.01 0.29
C ILE A 188 11.35 7.90 0.63
N GLN A 189 10.93 6.65 0.73
CA GLN A 189 11.79 5.50 1.01
C GLN A 189 12.88 5.31 -0.05
N LYS A 190 12.60 5.68 -1.30
CA LYS A 190 13.56 5.65 -2.43
C LYS A 190 14.44 6.90 -2.51
N GLY A 191 14.33 7.83 -1.58
CA GLY A 191 15.13 9.05 -1.55
C GLY A 191 14.69 10.11 -2.57
N MET A 192 13.47 10.03 -3.06
CA MET A 192 12.91 11.06 -3.93
C MET A 192 12.59 12.32 -3.13
N ALA A 193 12.96 13.48 -3.66
CA ALA A 193 12.65 14.77 -3.07
C ALA A 193 11.31 15.34 -3.59
N TYR A 194 10.87 14.86 -4.73
CA TYR A 194 9.68 15.37 -5.42
C TYR A 194 8.86 14.25 -6.05
N VAL A 195 7.56 14.51 -6.19
CA VAL A 195 6.67 13.77 -7.11
C VAL A 195 6.15 14.73 -8.15
N LYS A 196 6.21 14.34 -9.43
CA LYS A 196 5.66 15.06 -10.59
C LYS A 196 4.60 14.21 -11.25
N LEU A 197 3.57 14.83 -11.77
CA LEU A 197 2.50 14.19 -12.55
C LEU A 197 2.00 15.13 -13.66
N GLU A 198 1.30 14.54 -14.62
CA GLU A 198 0.52 15.27 -15.62
C GLU A 198 -0.98 15.06 -15.36
N VAL A 199 -1.77 16.13 -15.43
CA VAL A 199 -3.22 16.08 -15.25
C VAL A 199 -3.92 16.92 -16.32
N ARG A 200 -5.05 16.44 -16.82
CA ARG A 200 -5.86 17.21 -17.80
C ARG A 200 -6.47 18.45 -17.18
N LYS A 201 -6.48 19.58 -17.94
CA LYS A 201 -7.02 20.88 -17.50
C LYS A 201 -8.51 20.78 -17.11
N HIS A 202 -9.27 19.91 -17.77
CA HIS A 202 -10.69 19.69 -17.48
C HIS A 202 -10.96 18.70 -16.33
N ASN A 203 -9.95 17.92 -15.88
CA ASN A 203 -10.12 16.98 -14.79
C ASN A 203 -9.99 17.67 -13.42
N THR A 204 -11.01 18.47 -13.09
CA THR A 204 -11.05 19.25 -11.85
C THR A 204 -11.05 18.37 -10.60
N ALA A 205 -11.65 17.17 -10.66
CA ALA A 205 -11.67 16.22 -9.55
C ALA A 205 -10.26 15.75 -9.18
N ALA A 206 -9.46 15.35 -10.18
CA ALA A 206 -8.08 14.93 -9.96
C ALA A 206 -7.20 16.12 -9.51
N GLN A 207 -7.35 17.29 -10.12
CA GLN A 207 -6.62 18.49 -9.69
C GLN A 207 -6.92 18.83 -8.22
N ASN A 208 -8.18 18.76 -7.80
CA ASN A 208 -8.55 19.04 -6.42
C ASN A 208 -7.96 18.01 -5.45
N LEU A 209 -7.92 16.71 -5.83
CA LEU A 209 -7.23 15.69 -5.06
C LEU A 209 -5.75 16.04 -4.90
N TYR A 210 -5.05 16.33 -6.00
CA TYR A 210 -3.63 16.65 -5.96
C TYR A 210 -3.34 17.93 -5.17
N ARG A 211 -4.12 19.00 -5.32
CA ARG A 211 -3.99 20.22 -4.50
C ARG A 211 -4.17 19.94 -3.01
N LYS A 212 -5.15 19.10 -2.65
CA LYS A 212 -5.37 18.66 -1.26
C LYS A 212 -4.16 17.92 -0.68
N PHE A 213 -3.41 17.21 -1.52
CA PHE A 213 -2.17 16.55 -1.16
C PHE A 213 -0.94 17.47 -1.19
N GLY A 214 -1.09 18.75 -1.58
CA GLY A 214 -0.02 19.72 -1.62
C GLY A 214 0.75 19.75 -2.94
N TYR A 215 0.16 19.27 -4.02
CA TYR A 215 0.71 19.46 -5.36
C TYR A 215 0.35 20.84 -5.89
N GLU A 216 1.30 21.48 -6.55
CA GLU A 216 1.17 22.77 -7.18
C GLU A 216 1.37 22.65 -8.70
N ILE A 217 0.70 23.49 -9.48
CA ILE A 217 0.91 23.58 -10.92
C ILE A 217 2.26 24.24 -11.14
N ILE A 218 3.11 23.60 -11.94
CA ILE A 218 4.45 24.11 -12.24
C ILE A 218 4.62 24.55 -13.69
N ASP A 219 3.84 23.97 -14.62
CA ASP A 219 3.93 24.27 -16.04
C ASP A 219 2.72 23.74 -16.80
N GLU A 220 2.57 24.14 -18.05
CA GLU A 220 1.70 23.51 -19.04
C GLU A 220 2.42 22.34 -19.69
N ALA A 221 1.83 21.15 -19.64
CA ALA A 221 2.38 19.97 -20.31
C ALA A 221 2.00 19.96 -21.80
N SER A 222 0.79 20.48 -22.09
CA SER A 222 0.25 20.66 -23.44
C SER A 222 -0.90 21.67 -23.41
N GLU A 223 -1.51 21.93 -24.57
CA GLU A 223 -2.73 22.77 -24.64
C GLU A 223 -3.85 22.25 -23.73
N THR A 224 -3.90 20.93 -23.47
CA THR A 224 -4.97 20.25 -22.73
C THR A 224 -4.57 19.74 -21.36
N SER A 225 -3.29 19.83 -20.97
CA SER A 225 -2.78 19.27 -19.71
C SER A 225 -1.79 20.15 -18.98
N LEU A 226 -1.67 19.93 -17.68
CA LEU A 226 -0.81 20.64 -16.75
C LEU A 226 0.16 19.67 -16.09
N TYR A 227 1.38 20.12 -15.82
CA TYR A 227 2.25 19.46 -14.86
C TYR A 227 1.97 19.97 -13.45
N MET A 228 1.83 19.03 -12.52
CA MET A 228 1.81 19.33 -11.09
C MET A 228 2.99 18.66 -10.41
N LYS A 229 3.50 19.31 -9.36
CA LYS A 229 4.65 18.82 -8.59
C LYS A 229 4.44 19.07 -7.11
N LYS A 230 4.91 18.14 -6.29
CA LYS A 230 4.94 18.24 -4.83
C LYS A 230 6.35 18.00 -4.32
N LYS A 231 6.80 18.83 -3.39
CA LYS A 231 8.00 18.55 -2.60
C LYS A 231 7.63 17.61 -1.45
N LEU A 232 8.30 16.46 -1.40
CA LEU A 232 8.11 15.51 -0.32
C LEU A 232 8.79 16.03 0.95
N LYS A 233 8.15 15.85 2.10
CA LYS A 233 8.79 16.14 3.38
C LYS A 233 9.68 14.95 3.71
N ASN A 234 11.00 15.16 3.78
CA ASN A 234 11.86 14.21 4.44
C ASN A 234 11.38 14.09 5.88
N ILE A 235 10.82 12.97 6.24
CA ILE A 235 10.67 12.59 7.64
C ILE A 235 12.10 12.41 8.12
N GLY A 236 12.62 13.43 8.82
CA GLY A 236 14.01 13.52 9.28
C GLY A 236 14.47 12.18 9.83
N GLY A 237 15.66 11.77 9.41
CA GLY A 237 16.25 10.48 9.67
C GLY A 237 16.24 10.08 11.12
N GLY A 238 15.24 9.32 11.49
CA GLY A 238 15.34 8.32 12.51
C GLY A 238 15.81 7.06 11.80
N ALA A 239 17.10 6.80 11.81
CA ALA A 239 17.69 5.55 11.37
C ALA A 239 16.95 4.41 12.07
N ARG A 240 15.96 3.81 11.40
CA ARG A 240 15.56 2.46 11.71
C ARG A 240 16.56 1.56 10.99
N THR A 241 17.69 1.37 11.64
CA THR A 241 18.61 0.28 11.35
C THR A 241 17.80 -1.01 11.35
N LEU A 242 18.01 -1.80 10.33
CA LEU A 242 17.43 -3.09 9.99
C LEU A 242 17.37 -4.08 11.15
#